data_31fdafe6e2dd9331b1ad3c9701c6388f
#
_entry.id   31fdafe6e2dd9331b1ad3c9701c6388f
#
_cell.length_a   1.000
_cell.length_b   1.000
_cell.length_c   1.000
_cell.angle_alpha   90.00
_cell.angle_beta   90.00
_cell.angle_gamma   90.00
#
_symmetry.space_group_name_H-M   'P 1'
#
loop_
_entity.id
_entity.type
_entity.pdbx_description
1 polymer ?
#
loop_
_entity_poly.entity_id
_entity_poly.type
_entity_poly.pdbx_seq_one_letter_code
_entity_poly.pdbx_strand_id
1 'polypeptide(L)'
;MPPDMPPVPPLDMPAIIQQCAPNVGFDTMKAIVHVESKGRPHVIGYKVAHANGVYTLTQQPKDKAEAVSWARWMLDNGYRFDAGPAQVNSTNFRAYGLTAETVFEPCTNIKAGAAILTDAYQAASRQYGPGQQALLAAISAYN
;
A
#
# COMPACT_ATOMS: atom_id res chain seq x y z
N MET A 1 7.48 22.71 -15.41
CA MET A 1 8.78 22.71 -14.73
C MET A 1 9.74 23.64 -15.47
N PRO A 2 10.45 24.52 -14.76
CA PRO A 2 11.41 25.41 -15.41
C PRO A 2 12.48 24.64 -16.19
N PRO A 3 12.94 25.14 -17.36
CA PRO A 3 13.89 24.40 -18.19
C PRO A 3 15.26 24.20 -17.58
N ASP A 4 15.62 25.00 -16.58
CA ASP A 4 16.90 24.95 -15.88
C ASP A 4 16.89 24.06 -14.63
N MET A 5 15.75 23.49 -14.30
CA MET A 5 15.68 22.54 -13.18
C MET A 5 16.19 21.16 -13.61
N PRO A 6 17.00 20.50 -12.77
CA PRO A 6 17.42 19.14 -13.08
C PRO A 6 16.20 18.18 -13.11
N PRO A 7 16.28 17.10 -13.90
CA PRO A 7 15.20 16.09 -13.90
C PRO A 7 14.99 15.52 -12.50
N VAL A 8 13.73 15.24 -12.16
CA VAL A 8 13.42 14.53 -10.91
C VAL A 8 13.98 13.11 -11.01
N PRO A 9 14.77 12.65 -10.02
CA PRO A 9 15.28 11.28 -10.07
C PRO A 9 14.15 10.26 -10.09
N PRO A 10 14.33 9.11 -10.75
CA PRO A 10 13.35 8.03 -10.66
C PRO A 10 13.19 7.57 -9.20
N LEU A 11 11.99 7.08 -8.88
CA LEU A 11 11.68 6.57 -7.56
C LEU A 11 12.53 5.33 -7.26
N ASP A 12 13.30 5.38 -6.17
CA ASP A 12 14.10 4.26 -5.68
C ASP A 12 13.31 3.48 -4.63
N MET A 13 12.47 2.56 -5.09
CA MET A 13 11.60 1.80 -4.20
C MET A 13 12.37 0.93 -3.19
N PRO A 14 13.45 0.22 -3.56
CA PRO A 14 14.22 -0.51 -2.56
C PRO A 14 14.77 0.36 -1.44
N ALA A 15 15.28 1.55 -1.74
CA ALA A 15 15.78 2.47 -0.72
C ALA A 15 14.66 2.95 0.20
N ILE A 16 13.49 3.23 -0.37
CA ILE A 16 12.32 3.65 0.41
C ILE A 16 11.86 2.53 1.35
N ILE A 17 11.83 1.29 0.88
CA ILE A 17 11.46 0.14 1.71
C ILE A 17 12.43 -0.02 2.89
N GLN A 18 13.73 0.05 2.63
CA GLN A 18 14.74 -0.06 3.69
C GLN A 18 14.61 1.05 4.72
N GLN A 19 14.36 2.26 4.28
CA GLN A 19 14.27 3.43 5.16
C GLN A 19 12.96 3.48 5.93
N CYS A 20 11.85 3.12 5.28
CA CYS A 20 10.50 3.37 5.81
C CYS A 20 9.83 2.14 6.43
N ALA A 21 10.36 0.94 6.19
CA ALA A 21 9.85 -0.31 6.76
C ALA A 21 10.96 -1.13 7.44
N PRO A 22 11.74 -0.54 8.39
CA PRO A 22 12.84 -1.26 9.02
C PRO A 22 12.39 -2.39 9.95
N ASN A 23 11.11 -2.41 10.33
CA ASN A 23 10.51 -3.41 11.21
C ASN A 23 10.07 -4.68 10.48
N VAL A 24 10.15 -4.71 9.15
CA VAL A 24 9.82 -5.87 8.33
C VAL A 24 11.05 -6.29 7.54
N GLY A 25 11.29 -7.59 7.37
CA GLY A 25 12.38 -8.07 6.53
C GLY A 25 12.31 -7.45 5.14
N PHE A 26 13.45 -6.97 4.63
CA PHE A 26 13.50 -6.26 3.34
C PHE A 26 12.90 -7.07 2.21
N ASP A 27 13.30 -8.36 2.11
CA ASP A 27 12.81 -9.22 1.03
C ASP A 27 11.30 -9.45 1.11
N THR A 28 10.77 -9.57 2.32
CA THR A 28 9.32 -9.73 2.54
C THR A 28 8.56 -8.50 2.07
N MET A 29 9.00 -7.32 2.50
CA MET A 29 8.32 -6.07 2.13
C MET A 29 8.46 -5.76 0.64
N LYS A 30 9.63 -6.04 0.07
CA LYS A 30 9.87 -5.90 -1.37
C LYS A 30 8.93 -6.80 -2.18
N ALA A 31 8.75 -8.04 -1.75
CA ALA A 31 7.84 -8.98 -2.41
C ALA A 31 6.38 -8.49 -2.34
N ILE A 32 5.95 -7.99 -1.19
CA ILE A 32 4.59 -7.44 -1.04
C ILE A 32 4.37 -6.27 -1.99
N VAL A 33 5.27 -5.30 -2.00
CA VAL A 33 5.16 -4.12 -2.88
C VAL A 33 5.15 -4.55 -4.35
N HIS A 34 5.98 -5.52 -4.72
CA HIS A 34 6.01 -6.03 -6.10
C HIS A 34 4.67 -6.67 -6.50
N VAL A 35 4.13 -7.54 -5.65
CA VAL A 35 2.86 -8.21 -5.92
C VAL A 35 1.70 -7.21 -5.96
N GLU A 36 1.68 -6.27 -5.02
CA GLU A 36 0.54 -5.36 -4.87
C GLU A 36 0.50 -4.27 -5.93
N SER A 37 1.63 -3.66 -6.27
CA SER A 37 1.67 -2.48 -7.13
C SER A 37 2.72 -2.51 -8.22
N LYS A 38 3.61 -3.50 -8.22
CA LYS A 38 4.85 -3.52 -9.03
C LYS A 38 5.73 -2.29 -8.75
N GLY A 39 5.65 -1.77 -7.52
CA GLY A 39 6.40 -0.58 -7.11
C GLY A 39 5.84 0.74 -7.62
N ARG A 40 4.65 0.76 -8.22
CA ARG A 40 4.04 1.99 -8.73
C ARG A 40 3.35 2.75 -7.60
N PRO A 41 3.63 4.06 -7.44
CA PRO A 41 3.14 4.79 -6.27
C PRO A 41 1.66 5.18 -6.31
N HIS A 42 1.03 5.24 -7.49
CA HIS A 42 -0.31 5.80 -7.64
C HIS A 42 -1.38 4.77 -8.02
N VAL A 43 -1.10 3.49 -7.82
CA VAL A 43 -2.04 2.41 -8.16
C VAL A 43 -3.22 2.41 -7.21
N ILE A 44 -4.42 2.30 -7.77
CA ILE A 44 -5.65 2.10 -7.01
C ILE A 44 -6.23 0.75 -7.41
N GLY A 45 -6.40 -0.14 -6.41
CA GLY A 45 -7.11 -1.40 -6.55
C GLY A 45 -8.53 -1.23 -6.01
N TYR A 46 -9.52 -1.55 -6.83
CA TYR A 46 -10.93 -1.40 -6.46
C TYR A 46 -11.54 -2.77 -6.20
N LYS A 47 -11.99 -2.99 -4.96
CA LYS A 47 -12.63 -4.25 -4.57
C LYS A 47 -14.13 -4.08 -4.63
N VAL A 48 -14.78 -4.73 -5.59
CA VAL A 48 -16.23 -4.82 -5.64
C VAL A 48 -16.67 -6.09 -4.90
N ALA A 49 -17.71 -6.00 -4.09
CA ALA A 49 -18.32 -7.17 -3.45
C ALA A 49 -19.05 -8.03 -4.50
N HIS A 50 -18.28 -8.68 -5.36
CA HIS A 50 -18.76 -9.51 -6.46
C HIS A 50 -18.12 -10.89 -6.37
N ALA A 51 -18.85 -11.90 -6.85
CA ALA A 51 -18.36 -13.29 -6.89
C ALA A 51 -17.04 -13.44 -7.67
N ASN A 52 -16.68 -12.47 -8.50
CA ASN A 52 -15.53 -12.55 -9.41
C ASN A 52 -14.27 -11.83 -8.90
N GLY A 53 -14.25 -11.35 -7.66
CA GLY A 53 -13.01 -10.86 -7.03
C GLY A 53 -12.74 -9.37 -7.18
N VAL A 54 -11.46 -9.03 -7.34
CA VAL A 54 -10.97 -7.65 -7.32
C VAL A 54 -10.92 -7.06 -8.72
N TYR A 55 -11.51 -5.89 -8.91
CA TYR A 55 -11.41 -5.15 -10.16
C TYR A 55 -10.48 -3.96 -9.96
N THR A 56 -9.55 -3.76 -10.88
CA THR A 56 -8.76 -2.55 -10.97
C THR A 56 -9.47 -1.51 -11.84
N LEU A 57 -9.13 -0.25 -11.67
CA LEU A 57 -9.61 0.79 -12.57
C LEU A 57 -9.15 0.49 -14.00
N THR A 58 -10.02 0.74 -14.97
CA THR A 58 -9.71 0.55 -16.40
C THR A 58 -8.48 1.38 -16.80
N GLN A 59 -8.37 2.60 -16.28
CA GLN A 59 -7.19 3.43 -16.41
C GLN A 59 -6.71 3.82 -15.01
N GLN A 60 -5.46 3.51 -14.72
CA GLN A 60 -4.85 3.93 -13.46
C GLN A 60 -4.56 5.42 -13.48
N PRO A 61 -4.56 6.09 -12.31
CA PRO A 61 -4.18 7.51 -12.24
C PRO A 61 -2.80 7.73 -12.85
N LYS A 62 -2.67 8.79 -13.64
CA LYS A 62 -1.40 9.10 -14.31
C LYS A 62 -0.40 9.80 -13.42
N ASP A 63 -0.88 10.44 -12.35
CA ASP A 63 -0.05 11.17 -11.40
C ASP A 63 -0.71 11.19 -10.01
N LYS A 64 -0.01 11.77 -9.04
CA LYS A 64 -0.49 11.87 -7.67
C LYS A 64 -1.78 12.67 -7.56
N ALA A 65 -1.89 13.79 -8.27
CA ALA A 65 -3.07 14.65 -8.19
C ALA A 65 -4.33 13.89 -8.64
N GLU A 66 -4.23 13.14 -9.72
CA GLU A 66 -5.33 12.32 -10.20
C GLU A 66 -5.67 11.19 -9.23
N ALA A 67 -4.65 10.55 -8.64
CA ALA A 67 -4.86 9.50 -7.64
C ALA A 67 -5.59 10.05 -6.42
N VAL A 68 -5.19 11.21 -5.91
CA VAL A 68 -5.83 11.86 -4.78
C VAL A 68 -7.29 12.20 -5.08
N SER A 69 -7.57 12.71 -6.27
CA SER A 69 -8.94 13.03 -6.70
C SER A 69 -9.82 11.78 -6.72
N TRP A 70 -9.31 10.66 -7.27
CA TRP A 70 -10.04 9.39 -7.27
C TRP A 70 -10.27 8.88 -5.86
N ALA A 71 -9.24 8.91 -5.02
CA ALA A 71 -9.36 8.43 -3.65
C ALA A 71 -10.38 9.23 -2.84
N ARG A 72 -10.39 10.55 -2.98
CA ARG A 72 -11.38 11.41 -2.33
C ARG A 72 -12.79 11.06 -2.78
N TRP A 73 -12.99 10.96 -4.07
CA TRP A 73 -14.31 10.63 -4.61
C TRP A 73 -14.80 9.28 -4.09
N MET A 74 -13.93 8.28 -4.06
CA MET A 74 -14.29 6.95 -3.58
C MET A 74 -14.61 6.97 -2.08
N LEU A 75 -13.81 7.66 -1.27
CA LEU A 75 -14.08 7.80 0.16
C LEU A 75 -15.43 8.50 0.41
N ASP A 76 -15.68 9.60 -0.31
CA ASP A 76 -16.91 10.37 -0.15
C ASP A 76 -18.16 9.59 -0.56
N ASN A 77 -17.99 8.63 -1.46
CA ASN A 77 -19.10 7.81 -1.95
C ASN A 77 -19.16 6.41 -1.32
N GLY A 78 -18.37 6.16 -0.28
CA GLY A 78 -18.44 4.92 0.50
C GLY A 78 -17.82 3.70 -0.18
N TYR A 79 -16.98 3.88 -1.17
CA TYR A 79 -16.30 2.77 -1.83
C TYR A 79 -15.06 2.34 -1.06
N ARG A 80 -14.79 1.04 -1.08
CA ARG A 80 -13.57 0.46 -0.53
C ARG A 80 -12.58 0.23 -1.66
N PHE A 81 -11.32 0.57 -1.39
CA PHE A 81 -10.25 0.42 -2.39
C PHE A 81 -8.91 0.23 -1.69
N ASP A 82 -7.94 -0.24 -2.45
CA ASP A 82 -6.55 -0.33 -2.01
C ASP A 82 -5.74 0.76 -2.72
N ALA A 83 -4.77 1.34 -2.03
CA ALA A 83 -4.04 2.49 -2.57
C ALA A 83 -2.54 2.42 -2.34
N GLY A 84 -1.79 2.85 -3.34
CA GLY A 84 -0.36 3.09 -3.25
C GLY A 84 0.52 1.87 -3.35
N PRO A 85 1.83 2.01 -3.09
CA PRO A 85 2.79 0.94 -3.31
C PRO A 85 2.49 -0.35 -2.55
N ALA A 86 2.05 -0.25 -1.30
CA ALA A 86 1.70 -1.42 -0.47
C ALA A 86 0.22 -1.78 -0.55
N GLN A 87 -0.55 -1.09 -1.39
CA GLN A 87 -1.99 -1.32 -1.57
C GLN A 87 -2.75 -1.37 -0.25
N VAL A 88 -2.63 -0.29 0.54
CA VAL A 88 -3.30 -0.17 1.82
C VAL A 88 -4.80 0.03 1.59
N ASN A 89 -5.61 -0.81 2.22
CA ASN A 89 -7.07 -0.74 2.09
C ASN A 89 -7.62 0.51 2.77
N SER A 90 -8.61 1.14 2.15
CA SER A 90 -9.21 2.39 2.64
C SER A 90 -9.85 2.23 4.02
N THR A 91 -10.29 1.03 4.39
CA THR A 91 -10.84 0.77 5.73
C THR A 91 -9.80 0.90 6.84
N ASN A 92 -8.51 0.86 6.50
CA ASN A 92 -7.40 1.01 7.43
C ASN A 92 -6.88 2.45 7.53
N PHE A 93 -7.33 3.36 6.69
CA PHE A 93 -6.77 4.71 6.64
C PHE A 93 -6.82 5.40 7.99
N ARG A 94 -7.98 5.38 8.63
CA ARG A 94 -8.17 6.06 9.91
C ARG A 94 -7.27 5.50 11.01
N ALA A 95 -7.20 4.17 11.11
CA ALA A 95 -6.41 3.50 12.15
C ALA A 95 -4.91 3.77 12.02
N TYR A 96 -4.42 3.97 10.80
CA TYR A 96 -2.99 4.16 10.52
C TYR A 96 -2.66 5.61 10.11
N GLY A 97 -3.59 6.54 10.34
CA GLY A 97 -3.33 7.97 10.15
C GLY A 97 -3.19 8.40 8.70
N LEU A 98 -3.86 7.72 7.77
CA LEU A 98 -3.78 8.01 6.35
C LEU A 98 -4.98 8.82 5.87
N THR A 99 -4.74 9.62 4.84
CA THR A 99 -5.77 10.37 4.11
C THR A 99 -5.60 10.12 2.61
N ALA A 100 -6.56 10.58 1.82
CA ALA A 100 -6.44 10.53 0.36
C ALA A 100 -5.15 11.22 -0.12
N GLU A 101 -4.74 12.29 0.56
CA GLU A 101 -3.54 13.05 0.21
C GLU A 101 -2.25 12.35 0.57
N THR A 102 -2.21 11.65 1.71
CA THR A 102 -0.97 11.07 2.24
C THR A 102 -0.74 9.63 1.84
N VAL A 103 -1.80 8.90 1.46
CA VAL A 103 -1.69 7.47 1.17
C VAL A 103 -0.82 7.16 -0.06
N PHE A 104 -0.67 8.12 -0.97
CA PHE A 104 0.15 7.93 -2.17
C PHE A 104 1.59 8.41 -1.99
N GLU A 105 1.94 8.95 -0.83
CA GLU A 105 3.35 9.22 -0.49
C GLU A 105 4.06 7.89 -0.27
N PRO A 106 5.10 7.57 -1.04
CA PRO A 106 5.70 6.22 -1.00
C PRO A 106 6.16 5.79 0.39
N CYS A 107 6.89 6.65 1.10
CA CYS A 107 7.34 6.31 2.45
C CYS A 107 6.18 6.13 3.42
N THR A 108 5.23 7.05 3.43
CA THR A 108 4.04 7.00 4.30
C THR A 108 3.23 5.74 4.03
N ASN A 109 3.03 5.41 2.77
CA ASN A 109 2.29 4.21 2.37
C ASN A 109 2.98 2.93 2.82
N ILE A 110 4.27 2.79 2.53
CA ILE A 110 5.05 1.61 2.88
C ILE A 110 5.15 1.46 4.39
N LYS A 111 5.32 2.55 5.12
CA LYS A 111 5.33 2.53 6.59
C LYS A 111 4.00 2.01 7.15
N ALA A 112 2.88 2.46 6.59
CA ALA A 112 1.56 1.97 6.98
C ALA A 112 1.38 0.49 6.64
N GLY A 113 1.77 0.07 5.45
CA GLY A 113 1.72 -1.34 5.06
C GLY A 113 2.54 -2.23 5.98
N ALA A 114 3.75 -1.79 6.35
CA ALA A 114 4.60 -2.51 7.28
C ALA A 114 3.97 -2.61 8.68
N ALA A 115 3.31 -1.55 9.15
CA ALA A 115 2.61 -1.56 10.44
C ALA A 115 1.43 -2.54 10.42
N ILE A 116 0.65 -2.54 9.35
CA ILE A 116 -0.47 -3.47 9.17
C ILE A 116 0.03 -4.91 9.18
N LEU A 117 1.09 -5.19 8.44
CA LEU A 117 1.68 -6.54 8.40
C LEU A 117 2.22 -6.95 9.78
N THR A 118 2.90 -6.05 10.48
CA THR A 118 3.44 -6.30 11.82
C THR A 118 2.30 -6.60 12.80
N ASP A 119 1.23 -5.84 12.78
CA ASP A 119 0.06 -6.08 13.64
C ASP A 119 -0.59 -7.43 13.33
N ALA A 120 -0.70 -7.78 12.05
CA ALA A 120 -1.21 -9.09 11.63
C ALA A 120 -0.29 -10.23 12.09
N TYR A 121 1.03 -10.03 12.01
CA TYR A 121 2.00 -11.00 12.50
C TYR A 121 1.89 -11.22 14.01
N GLN A 122 1.74 -10.15 14.78
CA GLN A 122 1.56 -10.25 16.23
C GLN A 122 0.30 -11.01 16.58
N ALA A 123 -0.81 -10.75 15.87
CA ALA A 123 -2.06 -11.47 16.06
C ALA A 123 -1.91 -12.96 15.72
N ALA A 124 -1.27 -13.27 14.60
CA ALA A 124 -1.01 -14.65 14.18
C ALA A 124 -0.06 -15.38 15.15
N SER A 125 0.92 -14.66 15.71
CA SER A 125 1.87 -15.24 16.66
C SER A 125 1.21 -15.66 17.97
N ARG A 126 0.14 -15.01 18.37
CA ARG A 126 -0.65 -15.44 19.54
C ARG A 126 -1.34 -16.78 19.32
N GLN A 127 -1.66 -17.12 18.07
CA GLN A 127 -2.32 -18.36 17.71
C GLN A 127 -1.33 -19.49 17.38
N TYR A 128 -0.28 -19.16 16.62
CA TYR A 128 0.65 -20.15 16.04
C TYR A 128 2.04 -20.14 16.69
N GLY A 129 2.31 -19.20 17.61
CA GLY A 129 3.67 -18.91 18.04
C GLY A 129 4.43 -18.09 16.99
N PRO A 130 5.51 -17.40 17.40
CA PRO A 130 6.33 -16.63 16.46
C PRO A 130 7.03 -17.56 15.47
N GLY A 131 7.21 -17.10 14.23
CA GLY A 131 7.94 -17.83 13.19
C GLY A 131 7.24 -17.86 11.86
N GLN A 132 7.63 -18.80 11.01
CA GLN A 132 7.23 -18.86 9.63
C GLN A 132 5.72 -19.05 9.44
N GLN A 133 5.09 -19.88 10.25
CA GLN A 133 3.65 -20.11 10.14
C GLN A 133 2.85 -18.83 10.44
N ALA A 134 3.25 -18.09 11.47
CA ALA A 134 2.63 -16.81 11.79
C ALA A 134 2.85 -15.78 10.68
N LEU A 135 4.04 -15.77 10.08
CA LEU A 135 4.35 -14.86 8.96
C LEU A 135 3.47 -15.16 7.73
N LEU A 136 3.34 -16.44 7.38
CA LEU A 136 2.49 -16.83 6.24
C LEU A 136 1.02 -16.48 6.50
N ALA A 137 0.54 -16.67 7.73
CA ALA A 137 -0.82 -16.27 8.11
C ALA A 137 -1.01 -14.75 8.01
N ALA A 138 -0.01 -13.97 8.44
CA ALA A 138 -0.05 -12.51 8.37
C ALA A 138 -0.08 -12.01 6.91
N ILE A 139 0.75 -12.59 6.05
CA ILE A 139 0.78 -12.25 4.63
C ILE A 139 -0.56 -12.60 3.97
N SER A 140 -1.12 -13.73 4.30
CA SER A 140 -2.44 -14.14 3.80
C SER A 140 -3.54 -13.18 4.24
N ALA A 141 -3.51 -12.72 5.49
CA ALA A 141 -4.47 -11.75 6.01
C ALA A 141 -4.30 -10.35 5.40
N TYR A 142 -3.08 -10.02 4.95
CA TYR A 142 -2.79 -8.73 4.32
C TYR A 142 -3.55 -8.57 3.00
N ASN A 143 -3.70 -9.63 2.26
CA ASN A 143 -4.46 -9.61 0.99
C ASN A 143 -5.98 -9.58 1.28
#